data_495bbd4bb11d1a1afae868ec4400ee19
#
_entry.id   495bbd4bb11d1a1afae868ec4400ee19
#
_cell.length_a   1.000
_cell.length_b   1.000
_cell.length_c   1.000
_cell.angle_alpha   90.00
_cell.angle_beta   90.00
_cell.angle_gamma   90.00
#
_symmetry.space_group_name_H-M   'P 1'
#
loop_
_entity.id
_entity.type
_entity.pdbx_description
1 polymer ?
#
loop_
_entity_poly.entity_id
_entity_poly.type
_entity_poly.pdbx_seq_one_letter_code
_entity_poly.pdbx_strand_id
1 'polypeptide(L)'
;MEKKKYKYQQQIDELLATGCQLPALYAPENMDACRFAFSDANHQNHVPQYMSNPKRMLQDVAKGKVTTSLLSLSCFSTPTKSETFYANLRKAFKNISASLGDSLAEGKLSNEDGMKTATSNSGHFDFYEYEGCDLNKTFQITKNLCSNEDDKGI
;
A
#
# COMPACT_ATOMS: atom_id res chain seq x y z
N MET A 1 -4.25 18.10 -23.06
CA MET A 1 -3.41 17.16 -22.30
C MET A 1 -4.21 15.93 -21.91
N GLU A 2 -3.68 14.78 -22.25
CA GLU A 2 -4.32 13.55 -21.86
C GLU A 2 -4.14 13.31 -20.37
N LYS A 3 -5.24 12.93 -19.72
CA LYS A 3 -5.21 12.56 -18.31
C LYS A 3 -4.58 11.18 -18.19
N LYS A 4 -3.61 11.02 -17.30
CA LYS A 4 -2.99 9.73 -17.08
C LYS A 4 -3.99 8.74 -16.47
N LYS A 5 -3.92 7.51 -16.95
CA LYS A 5 -4.75 6.43 -16.42
C LYS A 5 -4.08 5.78 -15.23
N TYR A 6 -4.88 5.35 -14.27
CA TYR A 6 -4.37 4.53 -13.19
C TYR A 6 -4.04 3.12 -13.69
N LYS A 7 -3.07 2.50 -13.06
CA LYS A 7 -2.64 1.15 -13.42
C LYS A 7 -3.82 0.17 -13.40
N TYR A 8 -4.72 0.32 -12.44
CA TYR A 8 -5.89 -0.54 -12.27
C TYR A 8 -7.18 0.19 -12.62
N GLN A 9 -7.12 1.03 -13.66
CA GLN A 9 -8.25 1.86 -14.06
C GLN A 9 -9.50 1.04 -14.36
N GLN A 10 -9.35 -0.11 -15.00
CA GLN A 10 -10.51 -0.97 -15.31
C GLN A 10 -11.22 -1.40 -14.04
N GLN A 11 -10.47 -1.86 -13.05
CA GLN A 11 -11.04 -2.31 -11.77
C GLN A 11 -11.64 -1.13 -11.00
N ILE A 12 -10.99 0.03 -11.05
CA ILE A 12 -11.54 1.24 -10.43
C ILE A 12 -12.90 1.57 -11.05
N ASP A 13 -12.98 1.56 -12.38
CA ASP A 13 -14.23 1.86 -13.09
C ASP A 13 -15.33 0.87 -12.74
N GLU A 14 -14.99 -0.40 -12.59
CA GLU A 14 -15.94 -1.43 -12.16
C GLU A 14 -16.50 -1.11 -10.77
N LEU A 15 -15.66 -0.68 -9.84
CA LEU A 15 -16.11 -0.33 -8.49
C LEU A 15 -16.92 0.96 -8.48
N LEU A 16 -16.55 1.95 -9.29
CA LEU A 16 -17.33 3.18 -9.41
C LEU A 16 -18.74 2.91 -9.94
N ALA A 17 -18.87 1.93 -10.83
CA ALA A 17 -20.16 1.52 -11.36
C ALA A 17 -21.08 0.91 -10.30
N THR A 18 -20.53 0.42 -9.18
CA THR A 18 -21.31 -0.12 -8.06
C THR A 18 -21.76 0.96 -7.09
N GLY A 19 -21.38 2.23 -7.31
CA GLY A 19 -21.68 3.34 -6.39
C GLY A 19 -20.53 3.70 -5.48
N CYS A 20 -19.43 2.95 -5.53
CA CYS A 20 -18.22 3.25 -4.79
C CYS A 20 -17.58 4.53 -5.35
N GLN A 21 -16.89 5.30 -4.51
CA GLN A 21 -16.26 6.54 -4.93
C GLN A 21 -14.77 6.53 -4.64
N LEU A 22 -14.01 7.24 -5.47
CA LEU A 22 -12.62 7.52 -5.16
C LEU A 22 -12.56 8.65 -4.12
N PRO A 23 -11.63 8.57 -3.17
CA PRO A 23 -11.41 9.69 -2.24
C PRO A 23 -10.80 10.89 -2.96
N ALA A 24 -10.70 12.02 -2.26
CA ALA A 24 -9.95 13.16 -2.76
C ALA A 24 -8.49 12.76 -2.93
N LEU A 25 -7.90 13.10 -4.07
CA LEU A 25 -6.54 12.70 -4.42
C LEU A 25 -5.67 13.91 -4.68
N TYR A 26 -4.40 13.80 -4.32
CA TYR A 26 -3.41 14.87 -4.40
C TYR A 26 -2.14 14.35 -5.05
N ALA A 27 -1.40 15.25 -5.71
CA ALA A 27 -0.10 14.92 -6.28
C ALA A 27 0.92 14.68 -5.14
N PRO A 28 1.78 13.67 -5.25
CA PRO A 28 2.74 13.38 -4.19
C PRO A 28 3.89 14.37 -4.08
N GLU A 29 4.26 15.05 -5.16
CA GLU A 29 5.25 16.14 -5.18
C GLU A 29 6.62 15.74 -4.61
N ASN A 30 7.11 14.58 -5.04
CA ASN A 30 8.42 14.04 -4.64
C ASN A 30 8.53 13.81 -3.13
N MET A 31 7.46 13.38 -2.50
CA MET A 31 7.48 13.09 -1.08
C MET A 31 8.17 11.76 -0.78
N ASP A 32 8.82 11.70 0.37
CA ASP A 32 9.32 10.43 0.87
C ASP A 32 8.16 9.57 1.33
N ALA A 33 8.27 8.27 1.11
CA ALA A 33 7.23 7.31 1.47
C ALA A 33 7.83 6.00 1.93
N CYS A 34 7.11 5.30 2.80
CA CYS A 34 7.51 4.02 3.33
C CYS A 34 6.38 3.02 3.12
N ARG A 35 6.73 1.76 2.89
CA ARG A 35 5.78 0.66 2.76
C ARG A 35 6.33 -0.56 3.48
N PHE A 36 5.44 -1.37 4.02
CA PHE A 36 5.83 -2.69 4.50
C PHE A 36 6.03 -3.61 3.30
N ALA A 37 7.04 -4.46 3.39
CA ALA A 37 7.43 -5.33 2.30
C ALA A 37 7.93 -6.67 2.85
N PHE A 38 7.99 -7.66 1.98
CA PHE A 38 8.57 -8.96 2.29
C PHE A 38 9.99 -9.00 1.74
N SER A 39 10.93 -9.46 2.54
CA SER A 39 12.32 -9.60 2.13
C SER A 39 12.53 -10.75 1.15
N ASP A 40 11.57 -11.69 1.09
CA ASP A 40 11.62 -12.81 0.15
C ASP A 40 11.55 -12.28 -1.28
N ALA A 41 12.59 -12.59 -2.08
CA ALA A 41 12.68 -12.11 -3.44
C ALA A 41 11.57 -12.65 -4.36
N ASN A 42 10.94 -13.76 -3.98
CA ASN A 42 9.84 -14.34 -4.74
C ASN A 42 8.49 -13.73 -4.43
N HIS A 43 8.41 -12.91 -3.39
CA HIS A 43 7.15 -12.26 -3.01
C HIS A 43 6.92 -11.01 -3.86
N GLN A 44 5.69 -10.86 -4.34
CA GLN A 44 5.31 -9.66 -5.08
C GLN A 44 4.88 -8.58 -4.10
N ASN A 45 5.79 -7.66 -3.83
CA ASN A 45 5.47 -6.46 -3.07
C ASN A 45 4.74 -5.46 -3.98
N HIS A 46 4.11 -4.48 -3.39
CA HIS A 46 3.48 -3.37 -4.13
C HIS A 46 2.36 -3.81 -5.08
N VAL A 47 1.56 -4.80 -4.63
CA VAL A 47 0.36 -5.23 -5.34
C VAL A 47 -0.85 -4.99 -4.42
N PRO A 48 -1.86 -4.22 -4.87
CA PRO A 48 -3.05 -3.97 -4.05
C PRO A 48 -3.80 -5.26 -3.72
N GLN A 49 -4.53 -5.24 -2.59
CA GLN A 49 -5.21 -6.45 -2.11
C GLN A 49 -6.22 -7.02 -3.10
N TYR A 50 -6.99 -6.18 -3.79
CA TYR A 50 -7.96 -6.67 -4.76
C TYR A 50 -7.29 -7.27 -6.00
N MET A 51 -6.04 -6.91 -6.28
CA MET A 51 -5.31 -7.50 -7.39
C MET A 51 -4.64 -8.81 -7.00
N SER A 52 -4.18 -8.93 -5.75
CA SER A 52 -3.60 -10.19 -5.25
C SER A 52 -4.68 -11.19 -4.84
N ASN A 53 -5.88 -10.73 -4.53
CA ASN A 53 -7.00 -11.58 -4.13
C ASN A 53 -8.30 -11.11 -4.79
N PRO A 54 -8.49 -11.41 -6.10
CA PRO A 54 -9.69 -10.97 -6.83
C PRO A 54 -10.99 -11.55 -6.27
N LYS A 55 -10.94 -12.72 -5.63
CA LYS A 55 -12.13 -13.31 -5.00
C LYS A 55 -12.69 -12.40 -3.91
N ARG A 56 -11.79 -11.76 -3.15
CA ARG A 56 -12.21 -10.83 -2.10
C ARG A 56 -12.98 -9.66 -2.69
N MET A 57 -12.51 -9.11 -3.83
CA MET A 57 -13.21 -8.01 -4.48
C MET A 57 -14.64 -8.43 -4.87
N LEU A 58 -14.79 -9.62 -5.47
CA LEU A 58 -16.11 -10.13 -5.84
C LEU A 58 -17.00 -10.33 -4.62
N GLN A 59 -16.46 -10.86 -3.53
CA GLN A 59 -17.19 -11.05 -2.29
C GLN A 59 -17.63 -9.72 -1.68
N ASP A 60 -16.75 -8.73 -1.68
CA ASP A 60 -17.07 -7.41 -1.14
C ASP A 60 -18.12 -6.69 -1.96
N VAL A 61 -18.08 -6.82 -3.29
CA VAL A 61 -19.13 -6.29 -4.18
C VAL A 61 -20.48 -6.92 -3.81
N ALA A 62 -20.50 -8.25 -3.67
CA ALA A 62 -21.74 -8.97 -3.34
C ALA A 62 -22.30 -8.55 -1.98
N LYS A 63 -21.44 -8.20 -1.03
CA LYS A 63 -21.85 -7.78 0.33
C LYS A 63 -22.12 -6.28 0.44
N GLY A 64 -21.87 -5.51 -0.60
CA GLY A 64 -21.97 -4.05 -0.56
C GLY A 64 -20.91 -3.37 0.30
N LYS A 65 -19.76 -4.03 0.52
CA LYS A 65 -18.67 -3.53 1.37
C LYS A 65 -17.40 -3.21 0.59
N VAL A 66 -17.51 -3.06 -0.71
CA VAL A 66 -16.38 -2.80 -1.58
C VAL A 66 -15.83 -1.39 -1.36
N THR A 67 -14.53 -1.24 -1.49
CA THR A 67 -13.86 0.05 -1.37
C THR A 67 -12.72 0.15 -2.38
N THR A 68 -12.57 1.33 -3.01
CA THR A 68 -11.47 1.59 -3.94
C THR A 68 -10.12 1.59 -3.24
N SER A 69 -10.07 1.78 -1.92
CA SER A 69 -8.80 1.80 -1.17
C SER A 69 -8.02 0.48 -1.32
N LEU A 70 -8.70 -0.64 -1.57
CA LEU A 70 -8.03 -1.92 -1.76
C LEU A 70 -7.49 -2.13 -3.18
N LEU A 71 -7.69 -1.13 -4.07
CA LEU A 71 -6.99 -1.00 -5.35
C LEU A 71 -5.82 -0.02 -5.25
N SER A 72 -5.57 0.53 -4.08
CA SER A 72 -4.43 1.39 -3.80
C SER A 72 -3.40 0.64 -2.95
N LEU A 73 -2.27 1.30 -2.73
CA LEU A 73 -1.21 0.77 -1.89
C LEU A 73 -1.11 1.58 -0.60
N SER A 74 -1.05 0.88 0.52
CA SER A 74 -0.90 1.51 1.83
C SER A 74 0.52 2.00 2.02
N CYS A 75 0.67 3.28 2.36
CA CYS A 75 1.97 3.93 2.54
C CYS A 75 2.00 4.74 3.83
N PHE A 76 3.21 5.06 4.27
CA PHE A 76 3.44 5.95 5.42
C PHE A 76 4.41 7.06 5.02
N SER A 77 4.24 8.22 5.63
CA SER A 77 5.04 9.40 5.28
C SER A 77 6.46 9.38 5.86
N THR A 78 6.68 8.67 6.98
CA THR A 78 7.99 8.60 7.62
C THR A 78 8.28 7.18 8.13
N PRO A 79 9.58 6.80 8.23
CA PRO A 79 9.94 5.52 8.85
C PRO A 79 9.47 5.40 10.30
N THR A 80 9.59 6.48 11.08
CA THR A 80 9.19 6.46 12.49
C THR A 80 7.72 6.11 12.65
N LYS A 81 6.84 6.74 11.85
CA LYS A 81 5.40 6.48 11.93
C LYS A 81 5.05 5.07 11.47
N SER A 82 5.72 4.59 10.42
CA SER A 82 5.50 3.22 9.96
C SER A 82 5.95 2.19 10.99
N GLU A 83 7.09 2.42 11.64
CA GLU A 83 7.59 1.51 12.68
C GLU A 83 6.68 1.49 13.90
N THR A 84 6.15 2.66 14.29
CA THR A 84 5.19 2.75 15.39
C THR A 84 3.92 1.95 15.08
N PHE A 85 3.40 2.11 13.87
CA PHE A 85 2.21 1.37 13.43
C PHE A 85 2.48 -0.14 13.45
N TYR A 86 3.63 -0.55 12.92
CA TYR A 86 4.00 -1.97 12.87
C TYR A 86 4.13 -2.57 14.27
N ALA A 87 4.79 -1.85 15.18
CA ALA A 87 4.97 -2.30 16.55
C ALA A 87 3.62 -2.49 17.26
N ASN A 88 2.68 -1.56 17.03
CA ASN A 88 1.35 -1.65 17.61
C ASN A 88 0.57 -2.84 17.06
N LEU A 89 0.69 -3.12 15.76
CA LEU A 89 0.05 -4.29 15.16
C LEU A 89 0.64 -5.60 15.71
N ARG A 90 1.94 -5.65 15.95
CA ARG A 90 2.58 -6.85 16.48
C ARG A 90 2.09 -7.20 17.87
N LYS A 91 1.75 -6.20 18.66
CA LYS A 91 1.18 -6.43 19.99
C LYS A 91 -0.18 -7.11 19.92
N ALA A 92 -0.96 -6.77 18.91
CA ALA A 92 -2.31 -7.32 18.72
C ALA A 92 -2.31 -8.61 17.91
N PHE A 93 -1.38 -8.75 16.95
CA PHE A 93 -1.36 -9.87 16.01
C PHE A 93 0.05 -10.44 15.90
N LYS A 94 0.27 -11.63 16.47
CA LYS A 94 1.59 -12.24 16.53
C LYS A 94 2.20 -12.57 15.16
N ASN A 95 1.34 -12.85 14.16
CA ASN A 95 1.79 -13.28 12.84
C ASN A 95 1.74 -12.15 11.81
N ILE A 96 1.85 -10.91 12.26
CA ILE A 96 1.73 -9.76 11.35
C ILE A 96 2.82 -9.77 10.26
N SER A 97 4.00 -10.30 10.56
CA SER A 97 5.07 -10.39 9.56
C SER A 97 4.71 -11.30 8.39
N ALA A 98 3.89 -12.33 8.62
CA ALA A 98 3.45 -13.22 7.54
C ALA A 98 2.38 -12.59 6.65
N SER A 99 1.60 -11.65 7.17
CA SER A 99 0.51 -11.04 6.42
C SER A 99 0.83 -9.65 5.88
N LEU A 100 1.67 -8.89 6.59
CA LEU A 100 1.96 -7.49 6.23
C LEU A 100 3.37 -7.30 5.66
N GLY A 101 4.30 -8.17 6.05
CA GLY A 101 5.68 -8.10 5.65
C GLY A 101 6.62 -8.02 6.84
N ASP A 102 7.87 -8.34 6.61
CA ASP A 102 8.91 -8.39 7.65
C ASP A 102 9.90 -7.22 7.52
N SER A 103 9.71 -6.35 6.55
CA SER A 103 10.69 -5.32 6.21
C SER A 103 10.02 -4.00 5.92
N LEU A 104 10.80 -2.94 6.01
CA LEU A 104 10.40 -1.60 5.61
C LEU A 104 11.10 -1.25 4.30
N ALA A 105 10.32 -0.79 3.33
CA ALA A 105 10.85 -0.26 2.07
C ALA A 105 10.62 1.23 2.05
N GLU A 106 11.60 1.97 1.51
CA GLU A 106 11.53 3.42 1.42
C GLU A 106 11.77 3.86 -0.02
N GLY A 107 11.11 4.93 -0.41
CA GLY A 107 11.25 5.51 -1.73
C GLY A 107 10.69 6.91 -1.78
N LYS A 108 10.82 7.52 -2.95
CA LYS A 108 10.30 8.87 -3.18
C LYS A 108 9.27 8.81 -4.30
N LEU A 109 8.07 9.33 -4.03
CA LEU A 109 6.96 9.32 -4.97
C LEU A 109 6.91 10.62 -5.75
N SER A 110 7.01 10.54 -7.06
CA SER A 110 6.91 11.70 -7.94
C SER A 110 5.49 11.86 -8.49
N ASN A 111 5.23 13.02 -9.10
CA ASN A 111 3.93 13.28 -9.73
C ASN A 111 3.65 12.36 -10.92
N GLU A 112 4.68 11.71 -11.45
CA GLU A 112 4.52 10.78 -12.56
C GLU A 112 4.13 9.37 -12.08
N ASP A 113 4.30 9.08 -10.79
CA ASP A 113 4.05 7.75 -10.25
C ASP A 113 2.58 7.49 -9.95
N GLY A 114 1.83 8.50 -9.55
CA GLY A 114 0.43 8.34 -9.20
C GLY A 114 -0.11 9.48 -8.36
N MET A 115 -1.23 9.20 -7.68
CA MET A 115 -1.92 10.16 -6.80
C MET A 115 -2.13 9.54 -5.43
N LYS A 116 -2.18 10.38 -4.40
CA LYS A 116 -2.30 9.93 -3.02
C LYS A 116 -3.49 10.56 -2.32
N THR A 117 -4.00 9.88 -1.30
CA THR A 117 -4.97 10.48 -0.37
C THR A 117 -4.24 11.42 0.59
N ALA A 118 -5.02 12.22 1.33
CA ALA A 118 -4.46 13.03 2.41
C ALA A 118 -3.78 12.13 3.43
N THR A 119 -2.65 12.59 3.97
CA THR A 119 -1.92 11.85 5.00
C THR A 119 -2.63 12.00 6.35
N SER A 120 -2.91 10.88 7.01
CA SER A 120 -3.56 10.88 8.32
C SER A 120 -2.58 11.24 9.44
N ASN A 121 -3.10 11.42 10.65
CA ASN A 121 -2.26 11.70 11.82
C ASN A 121 -1.26 10.60 12.13
N SER A 122 -1.60 9.35 11.77
CA SER A 122 -0.68 8.23 11.93
C SER A 122 0.37 8.15 10.82
N GLY A 123 0.35 9.09 9.87
CA GLY A 123 1.27 9.11 8.75
C GLY A 123 0.83 8.27 7.56
N HIS A 124 -0.31 7.60 7.67
CA HIS A 124 -0.82 6.69 6.63
C HIS A 124 -1.49 7.46 5.50
N PHE A 125 -1.28 6.98 4.28
CA PHE A 125 -2.05 7.41 3.11
C PHE A 125 -2.13 6.26 2.11
N ASP A 126 -3.12 6.34 1.21
CA ASP A 126 -3.28 5.38 0.12
C ASP A 126 -2.69 5.99 -1.15
N PHE A 127 -1.99 5.17 -1.93
CA PHE A 127 -1.37 5.60 -3.16
C PHE A 127 -1.94 4.82 -4.35
N TYR A 128 -2.44 5.56 -5.34
CA TYR A 128 -3.04 5.02 -6.57
C TYR A 128 -2.02 5.18 -7.70
N GLU A 129 -1.43 4.07 -8.12
CA GLU A 129 -0.40 4.09 -9.16
C GLU A 129 -0.96 4.47 -10.52
N TYR A 130 -0.20 5.27 -11.26
CA TYR A 130 -0.47 5.46 -12.69
C TYR A 130 0.04 4.27 -13.49
N GLU A 131 -0.58 4.07 -14.67
CA GLU A 131 -0.13 3.10 -15.64
C GLU A 131 1.34 3.39 -16.01
N GLY A 132 2.15 2.33 -16.05
CA GLY A 132 3.58 2.45 -16.33
C GLY A 132 4.46 2.69 -15.13
N CYS A 133 3.89 2.96 -13.95
CA CYS A 133 4.66 3.09 -12.72
C CYS A 133 5.20 1.72 -12.28
N ASP A 134 6.46 1.69 -11.85
CA ASP A 134 7.07 0.47 -11.31
C ASP A 134 7.68 0.78 -9.95
N LEU A 135 6.92 0.51 -8.90
CA LEU A 135 7.34 0.79 -7.53
C LEU A 135 8.45 -0.15 -7.03
N ASN A 136 8.69 -1.26 -7.72
CA ASN A 136 9.85 -2.11 -7.40
C ASN A 136 11.17 -1.37 -7.69
N LYS A 137 11.13 -0.42 -8.60
CA LYS A 137 12.29 0.44 -8.88
C LYS A 137 12.37 1.62 -7.91
N THR A 138 11.23 2.07 -7.44
CA THR A 138 11.14 3.25 -6.58
C THR A 138 11.46 2.93 -5.12
N PHE A 139 10.92 1.81 -4.63
CA PHE A 139 11.08 1.40 -3.24
C PHE A 139 12.20 0.39 -3.07
N GLN A 140 13.01 0.58 -2.03
CA GLN A 140 14.07 -0.35 -1.67
C GLN A 140 13.94 -0.70 -0.20
N ILE A 141 14.17 -1.96 0.13
CA ILE A 141 14.15 -2.41 1.52
C ILE A 141 15.35 -1.80 2.24
N THR A 142 15.06 -1.07 3.31
CA THR A 142 16.08 -0.37 4.10
C THR A 142 16.23 -0.93 5.51
N LYS A 143 15.24 -1.71 5.99
CA LYS A 143 15.25 -2.19 7.35
C LYS A 143 14.46 -3.48 7.49
N ASN A 144 15.00 -4.43 8.27
CA ASN A 144 14.26 -5.62 8.70
C ASN A 144 13.54 -5.26 10.01
N LEU A 145 12.23 -5.48 10.04
CA LEU A 145 11.40 -5.11 11.19
C LEU A 145 11.31 -6.21 12.24
N CYS A 146 11.76 -7.41 11.91
CA CYS A 146 11.56 -8.60 12.74
C CYS A 146 12.84 -9.20 13.30
N SER A 147 14.02 -8.83 12.77
CA SER A 147 15.27 -9.51 13.09
C SER A 147 15.58 -9.54 14.60
N ASN A 148 15.39 -8.42 15.29
CA ASN A 148 15.68 -8.33 16.71
C ASN A 148 14.66 -9.09 17.57
N GLU A 149 13.43 -9.14 17.09
CA GLU A 149 12.35 -9.84 17.80
C GLU A 149 12.52 -11.35 17.71
N ASP A 150 12.94 -11.84 16.54
CA ASP A 150 13.18 -13.27 16.34
C ASP A 150 14.29 -13.76 17.25
N ASP A 151 15.34 -12.95 17.42
CA ASP A 151 16.44 -13.28 18.30
C ASP A 151 15.99 -13.35 19.77
N LYS A 152 15.06 -12.50 20.14
CA LYS A 152 14.54 -12.45 21.51
C LYS A 152 13.50 -13.52 21.79
N GLY A 153 12.91 -14.08 20.76
CA GLY A 153 11.90 -15.11 20.88
C GLY A 153 12.45 -16.50 21.16
N ILE A 154 13.73 -16.60 21.28
CA ILE A 154 14.39 -17.88 21.52
C ILE A 154 14.43 -18.20 23.01
#